data_096ce8ba33a35f8162c3877dd9c8df1c
#
_entry.id   096ce8ba33a35f8162c3877dd9c8df1c
#
_cell.length_a   1.000
_cell.length_b   1.000
_cell.length_c   1.000
_cell.angle_alpha   90.00
_cell.angle_beta   90.00
_cell.angle_gamma   90.00
#
_symmetry.space_group_name_H-M   'P 1'
#
loop_
_entity.id
_entity.type
_entity.pdbx_description
1 polymer ?
#
loop_
_entity_poly.entity_id
_entity_poly.type
_entity_poly.pdbx_seq_one_letter_code
_entity_poly.pdbx_strand_id
1 'polypeptide(L)'
;MRIEKRTSRMDQMNQVNRIDQTDRQYKIAVAGTGYVGISIATLLSQHHEVMAVDIVPEKVELINQRKSPIQDEYIEKYLAEKELNLTATL
;
A
#
# COMPACT_ATOMS: atom_id res chain seq x y z
N MET A 1 -11.37 -7.70 2.12
CA MET A 1 -10.31 -6.79 1.64
C MET A 1 -10.36 -6.71 0.13
N ARG A 2 -10.21 -5.53 -0.39
CA ARG A 2 -10.19 -5.30 -1.83
C ARG A 2 -8.93 -4.54 -2.20
N ILE A 3 -8.24 -5.00 -3.24
CA ILE A 3 -7.04 -4.36 -3.77
C ILE A 3 -7.31 -3.94 -5.21
N GLU A 4 -7.10 -2.67 -5.50
CA GLU A 4 -7.22 -2.14 -6.84
C GLU A 4 -5.86 -1.69 -7.34
N LYS A 5 -5.50 -2.16 -8.51
CA LYS A 5 -4.29 -1.77 -9.20
C LYS A 5 -4.66 -0.89 -10.37
N ARG A 6 -4.14 0.32 -10.37
CA ARG A 6 -4.41 1.28 -11.44
C ARG A 6 -3.17 1.50 -12.26
N THR A 7 -3.33 1.40 -13.56
CA THR A 7 -2.26 1.75 -14.49
C THR A 7 -2.74 2.88 -15.38
N SER A 8 -1.81 3.69 -15.85
CA SER A 8 -2.15 4.71 -16.83
C SER A 8 -2.49 4.02 -18.15
N ARG A 9 -3.19 4.75 -19.02
CA ARG A 9 -3.49 4.26 -20.36
C ARG A 9 -2.21 3.96 -21.13
N MET A 10 -1.20 4.77 -20.92
CA MET A 10 0.09 4.58 -21.54
C MET A 10 0.74 3.28 -21.11
N ASP A 11 0.60 2.93 -19.82
CA ASP A 11 1.12 1.68 -19.31
C ASP A 11 0.45 0.48 -19.96
N GLN A 12 -0.84 0.56 -20.23
CA GLN A 12 -1.55 -0.49 -20.91
C GLN A 12 -1.07 -0.66 -22.34
N MET A 13 -0.77 0.42 -23.02
CA MET A 13 -0.24 0.37 -24.38
C MET A 13 1.15 -0.24 -24.42
N ASN A 14 1.92 -0.06 -23.36
CA ASN A 14 3.27 -0.57 -23.26
C ASN A 14 3.36 -2.00 -22.74
N GLN A 15 2.26 -2.68 -22.59
CA GLN A 15 2.27 -4.06 -22.11
C GLN A 15 3.04 -5.00 -23.00
N VAL A 16 3.16 -4.70 -24.28
CA VAL A 16 3.95 -5.49 -25.20
C VAL A 16 5.45 -5.28 -25.00
N ASN A 17 5.85 -4.20 -24.39
CA ASN A 17 7.24 -3.92 -24.09
C ASN A 17 7.55 -4.34 -22.65
N ARG A 18 8.03 -5.53 -22.50
CA ARG A 18 8.21 -6.12 -21.18
C ARG A 18 9.46 -5.66 -20.45
N ILE A 19 10.31 -4.94 -21.13
CA ILE A 19 11.57 -4.49 -20.56
C ILE A 19 11.32 -3.54 -19.36
N ASP A 20 10.30 -2.72 -19.47
CA ASP A 20 10.03 -1.70 -18.47
C ASP A 20 9.16 -2.17 -17.31
N GLN A 21 8.68 -3.40 -17.35
CA GLN A 21 7.74 -3.88 -16.32
C GLN A 21 8.35 -4.04 -14.95
N THR A 22 9.64 -4.37 -14.89
CA THR A 22 10.33 -4.58 -13.62
C THR A 22 10.55 -3.30 -12.85
N ASP A 23 10.64 -2.16 -13.55
CA ASP A 23 10.88 -0.85 -12.94
C ASP A 23 9.60 -0.06 -12.74
N ARG A 24 8.47 -0.66 -13.09
CA ARG A 24 7.20 0.04 -13.07
C ARG A 24 6.65 0.16 -11.66
N GLN A 25 6.31 1.38 -11.28
CA GLN A 25 5.66 1.65 -10.02
C GLN A 25 4.17 1.83 -10.24
N TYR A 26 3.36 1.13 -9.43
CA TYR A 26 1.92 1.21 -9.52
C TYR A 26 1.35 2.05 -8.39
N LYS A 27 0.15 2.58 -8.63
CA LYS A 27 -0.68 3.16 -7.59
C LYS A 27 -1.71 2.11 -7.19
N ILE A 28 -1.73 1.75 -5.93
CA ILE A 28 -2.54 0.65 -5.43
C ILE A 28 -3.39 1.16 -4.28
N ALA A 29 -4.68 0.83 -4.32
CA ALA A 29 -5.58 1.10 -3.21
C ALA A 29 -5.90 -0.20 -2.50
N VAL A 30 -5.73 -0.21 -1.18
CA VAL A 30 -6.06 -1.35 -0.34
C VAL A 30 -7.21 -0.94 0.57
N ALA A 31 -8.36 -1.60 0.42
CA ALA A 31 -9.54 -1.31 1.21
C ALA A 31 -9.58 -2.24 2.43
N GLY A 32 -9.65 -1.62 3.61
CA GLY A 32 -9.62 -2.35 4.87
C GLY A 32 -8.21 -2.51 5.40
N THR A 33 -8.01 -2.16 6.67
CA THR A 33 -6.69 -2.22 7.32
C THR A 33 -6.67 -3.21 8.48
N GLY A 34 -7.44 -4.30 8.35
CA GLY A 34 -7.28 -5.44 9.23
C GLY A 34 -5.95 -6.14 8.96
N TYR A 35 -5.72 -7.28 9.59
CA TYR A 35 -4.43 -7.96 9.52
C TYR A 35 -3.94 -8.17 8.08
N VAL A 36 -4.79 -8.72 7.22
CA VAL A 36 -4.40 -9.02 5.84
C VAL A 36 -4.18 -7.75 5.05
N GLY A 37 -5.09 -6.79 5.17
CA GLY A 37 -5.01 -5.53 4.43
C GLY A 37 -3.77 -4.72 4.76
N ILE A 38 -3.47 -4.54 6.06
CA ILE A 38 -2.29 -3.78 6.46
C ILE A 38 -1.00 -4.51 6.11
N SER A 39 -0.99 -5.83 6.17
CA SER A 39 0.18 -6.61 5.78
C SER A 39 0.51 -6.42 4.32
N ILE A 40 -0.49 -6.52 3.45
CA ILE A 40 -0.31 -6.34 2.01
C ILE A 40 0.09 -4.90 1.70
N ALA A 41 -0.58 -3.93 2.32
CA ALA A 41 -0.28 -2.51 2.11
C ALA A 41 1.17 -2.20 2.50
N THR A 42 1.63 -2.74 3.61
CA THR A 42 3.00 -2.55 4.07
C THR A 42 4.02 -3.13 3.09
N LEU A 43 3.78 -4.35 2.61
CA LEU A 43 4.68 -5.00 1.67
C LEU A 43 4.71 -4.27 0.32
N LEU A 44 3.56 -3.92 -0.21
CA LEU A 44 3.47 -3.28 -1.52
C LEU A 44 4.03 -1.86 -1.50
N SER A 45 3.89 -1.15 -0.39
CA SER A 45 4.35 0.24 -0.30
C SER A 45 5.87 0.40 -0.29
N GLN A 46 6.61 -0.69 -0.17
CA GLN A 46 8.06 -0.64 -0.32
C GLN A 46 8.48 -0.36 -1.77
N HIS A 47 7.64 -0.70 -2.73
CA HIS A 47 7.96 -0.59 -4.15
C HIS A 47 6.92 0.16 -4.97
N HIS A 48 5.76 0.43 -4.40
CA HIS A 48 4.64 1.05 -5.09
C HIS A 48 4.00 2.12 -4.22
N GLU A 49 3.27 3.03 -4.85
CA GLU A 49 2.46 4.00 -4.12
C GLU A 49 1.18 3.32 -3.66
N VAL A 50 0.96 3.26 -2.36
CA VAL A 50 -0.19 2.58 -1.77
C VAL A 50 -1.05 3.55 -0.97
N MET A 51 -2.34 3.52 -1.24
CA MET A 51 -3.36 4.22 -0.47
C MET A 51 -4.17 3.18 0.30
N ALA A 52 -4.06 3.20 1.61
CA ALA A 52 -4.86 2.35 2.49
C ALA A 52 -6.15 3.08 2.85
N VAL A 53 -7.28 2.42 2.64
CA VAL A 53 -8.60 3.01 2.89
C VAL A 53 -9.28 2.24 4.01
N ASP A 54 -9.76 2.95 5.02
CA ASP A 54 -10.50 2.35 6.12
C ASP A 54 -11.61 3.29 6.57
N ILE A 55 -12.64 2.72 7.18
CA ILE A 55 -13.76 3.50 7.72
C ILE A 55 -13.53 3.94 9.16
N VAL A 56 -12.46 3.50 9.79
CA VAL A 56 -12.15 3.80 11.18
C VAL A 56 -11.09 4.90 11.21
N PRO A 57 -11.44 6.13 11.64
CA PRO A 57 -10.50 7.25 11.63
C PRO A 57 -9.24 7.01 12.44
N GLU A 58 -9.34 6.30 13.55
CA GLU A 58 -8.19 6.01 14.41
C GLU A 58 -7.15 5.15 13.72
N LYS A 59 -7.60 4.19 12.90
CA LYS A 59 -6.70 3.36 12.12
C LYS A 59 -5.99 4.16 11.04
N VAL A 60 -6.72 5.05 10.36
CA VAL A 60 -6.15 5.93 9.36
C VAL A 60 -5.05 6.80 9.96
N GLU A 61 -5.33 7.38 11.11
CA GLU A 61 -4.35 8.24 11.80
C GLU A 61 -3.11 7.46 12.22
N LEU A 62 -3.29 6.27 12.77
CA LEU A 62 -2.16 5.43 13.17
C LEU A 62 -1.25 5.09 12.00
N ILE A 63 -1.81 4.70 10.88
CA ILE A 63 -1.03 4.34 9.70
C ILE A 63 -0.24 5.54 9.17
N ASN A 64 -0.85 6.71 9.14
CA ASN A 64 -0.17 7.92 8.69
C ASN A 64 0.93 8.36 9.64
N GLN A 65 0.83 7.99 10.91
CA GLN A 65 1.90 8.18 11.90
C GLN A 65 2.93 7.05 11.90
N ARG A 66 2.79 6.09 11.00
CA ARG A 66 3.64 4.90 10.91
C ARG A 66 3.54 4.00 12.15
N LYS A 67 2.34 3.94 12.70
CA LYS A 67 2.01 3.04 13.80
C LYS A 67 1.03 1.98 13.31
N SER A 68 1.21 0.76 13.77
CA SER A 68 0.34 -0.34 13.35
C SER A 68 -1.04 -0.22 14.01
N PRO A 69 -2.13 -0.38 13.24
CA PRO A 69 -3.47 -0.44 13.81
C PRO A 69 -3.78 -1.79 14.48
N ILE A 70 -2.88 -2.75 14.37
CA ILE A 70 -3.00 -4.08 14.97
C ILE A 70 -1.72 -4.41 15.73
N GLN A 71 -1.82 -5.36 16.66
CA GLN A 71 -0.66 -5.83 17.41
C GLN A 71 0.05 -6.91 16.62
N ASP A 72 1.06 -6.51 15.86
CA ASP A 72 1.90 -7.42 15.08
C ASP A 72 3.30 -6.84 15.01
N GLU A 73 4.27 -7.55 15.52
CA GLU A 73 5.64 -7.06 15.64
C GLU A 73 6.27 -6.79 14.28
N TYR A 74 5.99 -7.61 13.27
CA TYR A 74 6.54 -7.42 11.94
C TYR A 74 6.00 -6.16 11.29
N ILE A 75 4.68 -5.95 11.41
CA ILE A 75 4.06 -4.77 10.82
C ILE A 75 4.55 -3.52 11.54
N GLU A 76 4.59 -3.53 12.84
CA GLU A 76 5.11 -2.41 13.64
C GLU A 76 6.55 -2.08 13.24
N LYS A 77 7.38 -3.09 13.07
CA LYS A 77 8.76 -2.92 12.67
C LYS A 77 8.88 -2.33 11.28
N TYR A 78 8.15 -2.87 10.30
CA TYR A 78 8.19 -2.36 8.94
C TYR A 78 7.70 -0.93 8.85
N LEU A 79 6.63 -0.58 9.54
CA LEU A 79 6.11 0.79 9.54
C LEU A 79 7.10 1.78 10.15
N ALA A 80 7.83 1.35 11.18
CA ALA A 80 8.77 2.22 11.88
C ALA A 80 10.13 2.32 11.16
N GLU A 81 10.61 1.25 10.56
CA GLU A 81 11.99 1.18 10.05
C GLU A 81 12.10 1.28 8.54
N LYS A 82 11.07 0.90 7.78
CA LYS A 82 11.14 0.90 6.32
C LYS A 82 10.62 2.20 5.75
N GLU A 83 11.23 2.62 4.65
CA GLU A 83 10.73 3.75 3.89
C GLU A 83 9.58 3.28 3.01
N LEU A 84 8.38 3.74 3.32
CA LEU A 84 7.16 3.27 2.68
C LEU A 84 6.43 4.42 1.99
N ASN A 85 5.99 4.19 0.77
CA ASN A 85 5.13 5.11 0.05
C ASN A 85 3.67 4.77 0.35
N LEU A 86 3.28 4.96 1.59
CA LEU A 86 1.99 4.56 2.15
C LEU A 86 1.28 5.75 2.74
N THR A 87 0.04 5.95 2.32
CA THR A 87 -0.87 6.95 2.88
C THR A 87 -2.18 6.28 3.21
N ALA A 88 -2.80 6.66 4.32
CA ALA A 88 -4.11 6.15 4.69
C ALA A 88 -5.16 7.24 4.62
N THR A 89 -6.40 6.85 4.28
CA THR A 89 -7.53 7.76 4.19
C THR A 89 -8.84 7.02 4.50
N LEU A 90 -9.86 7.80 4.80
CA LEU A 90 -11.20 7.27 4.97
C LEU A 90 -11.88 6.94 3.65
#